data_1128f1a6eff2dc9ce358e623b352be3d
#
_entry.id   1128f1a6eff2dc9ce358e623b352be3d
#
_cell.length_a   1.000
_cell.length_b   1.000
_cell.length_c   1.000
_cell.angle_alpha   90.00
_cell.angle_beta   90.00
_cell.angle_gamma   90.00
#
_symmetry.space_group_name_H-M   'P 1'
#
loop_
_entity.id
_entity.type
_entity.pdbx_description
1 polymer ?
#
loop_
_entity_poly.entity_id
_entity_poly.type
_entity_poly.pdbx_seq_one_letter_code
_entity_poly.pdbx_strand_id
1 'polypeptide(L)'
;MTYLSRIAITIVLGATMALTACALPVGGNMNAQIAAPTLPTDYPTELPTNYPTELPTELSTSIAATPTTTSAEPKPVEIPLTNIIFDDPETQDHIEVLSIIRNFPSDARGTGRETVLLQVKVIPGEVYTNIISRGDFRLSSKEDKRGASPTSYPEEAMKKAGHTPIGNVKSGDGERVGWYGVIAGKNVDSYTLTYTRQAAEILMPSASDKKEIPKFEKSFELPAAPNSK
;
A
#
# COMPACT_ATOMS: atom_id res chain seq x y z
N MET A 1 46.94 17.74 -24.58
CA MET A 1 46.77 19.04 -23.89
C MET A 1 45.65 18.88 -22.84
N THR A 2 46.09 18.70 -21.61
CA THR A 2 45.29 18.35 -20.45
C THR A 2 44.95 19.63 -19.67
N TYR A 3 43.67 19.96 -19.53
CA TYR A 3 43.20 21.00 -18.61
C TYR A 3 42.57 20.36 -17.37
N LEU A 4 43.31 20.38 -16.29
CA LEU A 4 42.85 20.09 -14.95
C LEU A 4 42.27 21.39 -14.37
N SER A 5 40.97 21.49 -14.22
CA SER A 5 40.32 22.59 -13.47
C SER A 5 40.10 22.14 -12.03
N ARG A 6 40.84 22.74 -11.10
CA ARG A 6 40.70 22.59 -9.66
C ARG A 6 39.60 23.55 -9.19
N ILE A 7 38.50 23.02 -8.70
CA ILE A 7 37.48 23.80 -7.99
C ILE A 7 37.80 23.73 -6.51
N ALA A 8 38.13 24.88 -5.94
CA ALA A 8 38.33 25.06 -4.50
C ALA A 8 36.96 25.17 -3.80
N ILE A 9 36.70 24.28 -2.86
CA ILE A 9 35.50 24.33 -1.99
C ILE A 9 35.87 25.22 -0.80
N THR A 10 35.23 26.38 -0.71
CA THR A 10 35.31 27.26 0.46
C THR A 10 34.17 26.89 1.42
N ILE A 11 34.51 26.29 2.56
CA ILE A 11 33.59 26.04 3.66
C ILE A 11 33.50 27.28 4.49
N VAL A 12 32.36 27.95 4.52
CA VAL A 12 32.03 29.02 5.47
C VAL A 12 31.22 28.41 6.60
N LEU A 13 31.87 28.20 7.75
CA LEU A 13 31.22 27.94 9.04
C LEU A 13 30.80 29.27 9.65
N GLY A 14 29.54 29.40 10.04
CA GLY A 14 29.11 30.47 10.89
C GLY A 14 27.64 30.80 10.84
N ALA A 15 26.84 30.18 11.72
CA ALA A 15 25.56 30.77 12.13
C ALA A 15 25.22 30.32 13.55
N THR A 16 25.48 31.24 14.48
CA THR A 16 24.99 31.26 15.86
C THR A 16 23.47 31.37 15.88
N MET A 17 22.80 30.36 16.42
CA MET A 17 21.35 30.39 16.67
C MET A 17 21.07 31.13 17.99
N ALA A 18 20.42 32.27 17.90
CA ALA A 18 19.78 32.92 19.04
C ALA A 18 18.45 32.22 19.34
N LEU A 19 18.36 31.59 20.50
CA LEU A 19 17.12 31.06 21.06
C LEU A 19 16.27 32.23 21.56
N THR A 20 15.21 32.56 20.84
CA THR A 20 14.15 33.45 21.34
C THR A 20 13.10 32.57 22.02
N ALA A 21 13.11 32.60 23.35
CA ALA A 21 12.08 31.99 24.19
C ALA A 21 10.81 32.84 24.09
N CYS A 22 9.78 32.35 23.38
CA CYS A 22 8.42 32.89 23.48
C CYS A 22 7.77 32.35 24.75
N ALA A 23 7.64 33.16 25.77
CA ALA A 23 6.83 32.91 26.95
C ALA A 23 5.35 32.94 26.56
N LEU A 24 4.65 31.81 26.74
CA LEU A 24 3.19 31.72 26.64
C LEU A 24 2.55 32.25 27.94
N PRO A 25 1.46 33.00 27.88
CA PRO A 25 0.76 33.48 29.07
C PRO A 25 0.03 32.28 29.72
N VAL A 26 0.40 32.02 30.98
CA VAL A 26 -0.35 31.15 31.89
C VAL A 26 -1.54 31.95 32.40
N GLY A 27 -2.75 31.50 32.03
CA GLY A 27 -3.96 32.12 32.58
C GLY A 27 -5.22 31.53 31.93
N GLY A 28 -5.78 30.50 32.53
CA GLY A 28 -7.06 29.94 32.07
C GLY A 28 -7.37 28.66 32.83
N ASN A 29 -7.83 28.82 34.07
CA ASN A 29 -8.40 27.76 34.91
C ASN A 29 -9.71 27.28 34.24
N MET A 30 -9.69 26.19 33.48
CA MET A 30 -10.89 25.48 33.05
C MET A 30 -10.86 24.07 33.62
N ASN A 31 -11.32 23.94 34.86
CA ASN A 31 -11.82 22.69 35.40
C ASN A 31 -13.14 22.35 34.69
N ALA A 32 -13.05 21.89 33.45
CA ALA A 32 -14.11 21.13 32.83
C ALA A 32 -13.94 19.69 33.29
N GLN A 33 -14.57 19.38 34.41
CA GLN A 33 -14.77 18.03 34.91
C GLN A 33 -15.67 17.32 33.90
N ILE A 34 -15.08 16.62 32.94
CA ILE A 34 -15.82 15.72 32.04
C ILE A 34 -16.28 14.57 32.95
N ALA A 35 -17.56 14.59 33.31
CA ALA A 35 -18.21 13.47 33.97
C ALA A 35 -18.06 12.24 33.09
N ALA A 36 -17.42 11.20 33.63
CA ALA A 36 -17.36 9.92 32.95
C ALA A 36 -18.78 9.42 32.65
N PRO A 37 -19.05 8.93 31.43
CA PRO A 37 -20.35 8.34 31.13
C PRO A 37 -20.60 7.17 32.09
N THR A 38 -21.65 7.28 32.92
CA THR A 38 -22.12 6.18 33.73
C THR A 38 -22.64 5.08 32.81
N LEU A 39 -21.99 3.93 32.81
CA LEU A 39 -22.50 2.74 32.16
C LEU A 39 -23.88 2.39 32.76
N PRO A 40 -24.88 2.05 31.93
CA PRO A 40 -26.16 1.57 32.44
C PRO A 40 -25.92 0.23 33.19
N THR A 41 -26.35 0.20 34.44
CA THR A 41 -26.18 -0.94 35.37
C THR A 41 -27.22 -2.05 35.20
N ASP A 42 -28.07 -1.96 34.18
CA ASP A 42 -29.11 -2.96 33.94
C ASP A 42 -28.68 -3.98 32.89
N TYR A 43 -27.68 -4.78 33.21
CA TYR A 43 -27.49 -6.05 32.52
C TYR A 43 -28.28 -7.12 33.29
N PRO A 44 -29.18 -7.88 32.63
CA PRO A 44 -29.85 -9.00 33.26
C PRO A 44 -28.82 -10.04 33.70
N THR A 45 -28.71 -10.21 35.00
CA THR A 45 -27.76 -11.12 35.66
C THR A 45 -28.25 -12.58 35.64
N GLU A 46 -29.36 -12.88 35.01
CA GLU A 46 -29.88 -14.23 34.96
C GLU A 46 -29.62 -14.86 33.59
N LEU A 47 -28.65 -15.77 33.58
CA LEU A 47 -28.45 -16.71 32.49
C LEU A 47 -29.67 -17.63 32.40
N PRO A 48 -30.30 -17.84 31.22
CA PRO A 48 -31.41 -18.79 31.12
C PRO A 48 -30.89 -20.22 31.38
N THR A 49 -31.38 -20.80 32.47
CA THR A 49 -31.02 -22.14 32.96
C THR A 49 -31.74 -23.29 32.24
N ASN A 50 -32.39 -23.03 31.11
CA ASN A 50 -33.09 -24.06 30.35
C ASN A 50 -32.29 -24.50 29.15
N TYR A 51 -31.21 -25.24 29.39
CA TYR A 51 -30.64 -26.09 28.34
C TYR A 51 -31.39 -27.44 28.38
N PRO A 52 -31.94 -27.91 27.27
CA PRO A 52 -32.50 -29.25 27.20
C PRO A 52 -31.38 -30.28 27.39
N THR A 53 -31.49 -31.04 28.48
CA THR A 53 -30.52 -32.08 28.91
C THR A 53 -30.73 -33.41 28.16
N GLU A 54 -31.49 -33.41 27.07
CA GLU A 54 -31.68 -34.68 26.35
C GLU A 54 -30.78 -34.73 25.11
N LEU A 55 -29.72 -35.49 25.27
CA LEU A 55 -28.86 -35.98 24.20
C LEU A 55 -29.67 -36.99 23.38
N PRO A 56 -29.88 -36.80 22.08
CA PRO A 56 -30.49 -37.85 21.25
C PRO A 56 -29.51 -39.01 21.13
N THR A 57 -29.90 -40.12 21.69
CA THR A 57 -29.21 -41.41 21.61
C THR A 57 -29.37 -41.96 20.18
N GLU A 58 -28.21 -42.15 19.50
CA GLU A 58 -27.99 -43.15 18.48
C GLU A 58 -28.92 -43.17 17.28
N LEU A 59 -28.45 -42.57 16.19
CA LEU A 59 -28.67 -43.20 14.86
C LEU A 59 -27.31 -43.23 14.13
N SER A 60 -26.60 -44.33 14.35
CA SER A 60 -25.41 -44.67 13.54
C SER A 60 -25.86 -45.04 12.13
N THR A 61 -26.12 -44.03 11.33
CA THR A 61 -26.19 -44.22 9.86
C THR A 61 -24.80 -44.04 9.32
N SER A 62 -24.14 -45.12 8.97
CA SER A 62 -22.93 -45.17 8.20
C SER A 62 -23.16 -44.44 6.86
N ILE A 63 -22.93 -43.15 6.86
CA ILE A 63 -22.84 -42.38 5.61
C ILE A 63 -21.44 -42.68 5.07
N ALA A 64 -21.41 -43.49 4.00
CA ALA A 64 -20.21 -43.67 3.22
C ALA A 64 -19.65 -42.30 2.88
N ALA A 65 -18.46 -41.99 3.39
CA ALA A 65 -17.76 -40.77 3.10
C ALA A 65 -17.51 -40.72 1.59
N THR A 66 -18.32 -39.95 0.89
CA THR A 66 -18.01 -39.55 -0.48
C THR A 66 -16.67 -38.82 -0.40
N PRO A 67 -15.63 -39.23 -1.15
CA PRO A 67 -14.37 -38.51 -1.14
C PRO A 67 -14.66 -37.09 -1.62
N THR A 68 -14.66 -36.14 -0.70
CA THR A 68 -14.64 -34.73 -1.04
C THR A 68 -13.34 -34.50 -1.79
N THR A 69 -13.43 -34.47 -3.11
CA THR A 69 -12.32 -34.04 -3.96
C THR A 69 -12.03 -32.58 -3.54
N THR A 70 -11.12 -32.41 -2.61
CA THR A 70 -10.58 -31.10 -2.28
C THR A 70 -9.88 -30.64 -3.55
N SER A 71 -10.58 -29.83 -4.34
CA SER A 71 -9.98 -29.11 -5.46
C SER A 71 -8.85 -28.28 -4.86
N ALA A 72 -7.62 -28.73 -5.05
CA ALA A 72 -6.46 -28.00 -4.61
C ALA A 72 -6.55 -26.60 -5.23
N GLU A 73 -6.63 -25.57 -4.40
CA GLU A 73 -6.57 -24.20 -4.92
C GLU A 73 -5.33 -24.05 -5.79
N PRO A 74 -5.48 -23.50 -7.01
CA PRO A 74 -4.35 -23.34 -7.91
C PRO A 74 -3.27 -22.53 -7.21
N LYS A 75 -2.05 -23.04 -7.20
CA LYS A 75 -0.90 -22.33 -6.64
C LYS A 75 -0.75 -21.01 -7.38
N PRO A 76 -0.50 -19.91 -6.67
CA PRO A 76 -0.28 -18.61 -7.29
C PRO A 76 0.93 -18.71 -8.23
N VAL A 77 0.77 -18.25 -9.46
CA VAL A 77 1.81 -18.26 -10.48
C VAL A 77 2.29 -16.85 -10.69
N GLU A 78 3.60 -16.66 -10.61
CA GLU A 78 4.23 -15.39 -10.96
C GLU A 78 4.33 -15.27 -12.48
N ILE A 79 3.81 -14.17 -13.02
CA ILE A 79 3.80 -13.85 -14.45
C ILE A 79 4.76 -12.68 -14.65
N PRO A 80 5.88 -12.88 -15.35
CA PRO A 80 6.79 -11.79 -15.67
C PRO A 80 6.10 -10.79 -16.61
N LEU A 81 6.35 -9.51 -16.40
CA LEU A 81 5.85 -8.42 -17.21
C LEU A 81 7.00 -7.78 -17.98
N THR A 82 6.70 -7.25 -19.15
CA THR A 82 7.66 -6.53 -19.99
C THR A 82 7.08 -5.19 -20.41
N ASN A 83 7.90 -4.17 -20.46
CA ASN A 83 7.53 -2.82 -20.95
C ASN A 83 6.44 -2.11 -20.13
N ILE A 84 6.27 -2.45 -18.86
CA ILE A 84 5.41 -1.71 -17.93
C ILE A 84 6.29 -0.71 -17.16
N ILE A 85 6.54 0.44 -17.81
CA ILE A 85 7.48 1.44 -17.31
C ILE A 85 6.80 2.79 -17.20
N PHE A 86 6.93 3.40 -16.03
CA PHE A 86 6.51 4.76 -15.73
C PHE A 86 7.77 5.63 -15.59
N ASP A 87 8.03 6.46 -16.61
CA ASP A 87 9.08 7.47 -16.58
C ASP A 87 8.42 8.81 -16.36
N ASP A 88 8.64 9.44 -15.23
CA ASP A 88 8.14 10.78 -14.95
C ASP A 88 9.16 11.82 -15.43
N PRO A 89 8.83 12.61 -16.45
CA PRO A 89 9.80 13.54 -17.04
C PRO A 89 10.15 14.71 -16.12
N GLU A 90 9.29 15.05 -15.15
CA GLU A 90 9.51 16.18 -14.24
C GLU A 90 10.37 15.80 -13.04
N THR A 91 10.07 14.68 -12.40
CA THR A 91 10.80 14.21 -11.22
C THR A 91 11.96 13.30 -11.57
N GLN A 92 11.99 12.77 -12.80
CA GLN A 92 12.93 11.75 -13.28
C GLN A 92 12.82 10.42 -12.50
N ASP A 93 11.65 10.18 -11.90
CA ASP A 93 11.38 8.89 -11.31
C ASP A 93 11.21 7.83 -12.39
N HIS A 94 11.88 6.69 -12.23
CA HIS A 94 11.75 5.52 -13.08
C HIS A 94 11.17 4.37 -12.29
N ILE A 95 10.02 3.86 -12.72
CA ILE A 95 9.33 2.75 -12.07
C ILE A 95 9.05 1.67 -13.10
N GLU A 96 9.53 0.47 -12.85
CA GLU A 96 9.31 -0.70 -13.69
C GLU A 96 8.51 -1.74 -12.92
N VAL A 97 7.45 -2.29 -13.52
CA VAL A 97 6.71 -3.42 -12.96
C VAL A 97 7.22 -4.69 -13.58
N LEU A 98 7.86 -5.52 -12.77
CA LEU A 98 8.62 -6.69 -13.20
C LEU A 98 7.75 -7.93 -13.35
N SER A 99 6.79 -8.12 -12.43
CA SER A 99 5.92 -9.28 -12.43
C SER A 99 4.62 -9.03 -11.68
N ILE A 100 3.66 -9.92 -11.91
CA ILE A 100 2.37 -9.96 -11.21
C ILE A 100 2.09 -11.38 -10.72
N ILE A 101 1.53 -11.49 -9.50
CA ILE A 101 0.94 -12.72 -8.98
C ILE A 101 -0.53 -12.45 -8.69
N ARG A 102 -1.42 -13.25 -9.27
CA ARG A 102 -2.86 -13.18 -9.01
C ARG A 102 -3.29 -14.31 -8.06
N ASN A 103 -4.42 -14.10 -7.39
CA ASN A 103 -4.96 -15.04 -6.40
C ASN A 103 -3.91 -15.44 -5.33
N PHE A 104 -3.09 -14.47 -4.89
CA PHE A 104 -2.13 -14.75 -3.83
C PHE A 104 -2.86 -15.10 -2.54
N PRO A 105 -2.49 -16.21 -1.86
CA PRO A 105 -3.16 -16.65 -0.64
C PRO A 105 -2.89 -15.65 0.50
N SER A 106 -3.93 -14.95 0.89
CA SER A 106 -3.93 -14.05 2.05
C SER A 106 -5.32 -14.02 2.65
N ASP A 107 -5.44 -13.56 3.88
CA ASP A 107 -6.73 -13.38 4.55
C ASP A 107 -7.50 -12.17 3.96
N ALA A 108 -7.59 -12.09 2.61
CA ALA A 108 -8.31 -11.03 1.94
C ALA A 108 -9.76 -11.00 2.43
N ARG A 109 -10.17 -9.85 2.99
CA ARG A 109 -11.50 -9.70 3.56
C ARG A 109 -12.54 -9.59 2.45
N GLY A 110 -13.50 -10.50 2.50
CA GLY A 110 -14.72 -10.46 1.69
C GLY A 110 -14.76 -11.46 0.54
N THR A 111 -15.97 -11.93 0.23
CA THR A 111 -16.26 -12.73 -0.95
C THR A 111 -16.12 -11.87 -2.21
N GLY A 112 -15.60 -12.44 -3.29
CA GLY A 112 -15.46 -11.73 -4.56
C GLY A 112 -14.20 -10.84 -4.65
N ARG A 113 -13.22 -11.00 -3.75
CA ARG A 113 -11.93 -10.32 -3.84
C ARG A 113 -10.77 -11.31 -3.96
N GLU A 114 -9.70 -10.84 -4.59
CA GLU A 114 -8.41 -11.53 -4.66
C GLU A 114 -7.29 -10.61 -4.20
N THR A 115 -6.21 -11.20 -3.73
CA THR A 115 -4.97 -10.48 -3.50
C THR A 115 -4.10 -10.59 -4.74
N VAL A 116 -3.72 -9.44 -5.27
CA VAL A 116 -2.79 -9.31 -6.40
C VAL A 116 -1.48 -8.75 -5.86
N LEU A 117 -0.37 -9.40 -6.19
CA LEU A 117 0.95 -8.86 -5.89
C LEU A 117 1.58 -8.29 -7.16
N LEU A 118 2.23 -7.16 -7.04
CA LEU A 118 2.99 -6.47 -8.09
C LEU A 118 4.43 -6.33 -7.64
N GLN A 119 5.36 -6.95 -8.34
CA GLN A 119 6.77 -6.69 -8.13
C GLN A 119 7.16 -5.43 -8.86
N VAL A 120 7.74 -4.49 -8.14
CA VAL A 120 8.15 -3.21 -8.71
C VAL A 120 9.63 -2.95 -8.43
N LYS A 121 10.28 -2.35 -9.40
CA LYS A 121 11.58 -1.71 -9.26
C LYS A 121 11.38 -0.20 -9.34
N VAL A 122 11.89 0.51 -8.38
CA VAL A 122 11.77 1.97 -8.27
C VAL A 122 13.16 2.57 -8.20
N ILE A 123 13.43 3.51 -9.09
CA ILE A 123 14.63 4.36 -9.06
C ILE A 123 14.11 5.79 -8.91
N PRO A 124 14.18 6.38 -7.71
CA PRO A 124 13.70 7.73 -7.50
C PRO A 124 14.61 8.73 -8.17
N GLY A 125 14.03 9.76 -8.77
CA GLY A 125 14.78 10.85 -9.34
C GLY A 125 15.41 11.75 -8.27
N GLU A 126 16.42 12.50 -8.66
CA GLU A 126 17.19 13.37 -7.76
C GLU A 126 16.83 14.86 -7.92
N VAL A 127 15.96 15.19 -8.89
CA VAL A 127 15.65 16.59 -9.22
C VAL A 127 14.87 17.28 -8.10
N TYR A 128 13.97 16.54 -7.45
CA TYR A 128 13.13 17.04 -6.37
C TYR A 128 13.04 16.03 -5.25
N THR A 129 12.80 16.53 -4.03
CA THR A 129 12.44 15.65 -2.91
C THR A 129 11.04 15.08 -3.16
N ASN A 130 10.99 13.86 -3.66
CA ASN A 130 9.77 13.12 -3.94
C ASN A 130 9.69 11.86 -3.08
N ILE A 131 8.47 11.40 -2.82
CA ILE A 131 8.20 10.16 -2.12
C ILE A 131 7.25 9.34 -3.00
N ILE A 132 7.74 8.24 -3.54
CA ILE A 132 6.92 7.27 -4.25
C ILE A 132 6.34 6.32 -3.22
N SER A 133 5.03 6.27 -3.15
CA SER A 133 4.29 5.52 -2.13
C SER A 133 3.32 4.53 -2.75
N ARG A 134 2.82 3.61 -1.95
CA ARG A 134 1.76 2.69 -2.37
C ARG A 134 0.49 3.40 -2.84
N GLY A 135 0.20 4.60 -2.31
CA GLY A 135 -0.98 5.39 -2.68
C GLY A 135 -0.96 5.93 -4.11
N ASP A 136 0.22 5.98 -4.73
CA ASP A 136 0.40 6.49 -6.09
C ASP A 136 0.02 5.45 -7.16
N PHE A 137 -0.21 4.21 -6.74
CA PHE A 137 -0.61 3.11 -7.61
C PHE A 137 -2.08 2.77 -7.42
N ARG A 138 -2.74 2.41 -8.53
CA ARG A 138 -4.13 1.96 -8.53
C ARG A 138 -4.31 0.84 -9.53
N LEU A 139 -4.96 -0.23 -9.07
CA LEU A 139 -5.36 -1.36 -9.90
C LEU A 139 -6.88 -1.30 -10.10
N SER A 140 -7.33 -1.14 -11.34
CA SER A 140 -8.75 -1.09 -11.71
C SER A 140 -9.08 -2.15 -12.74
N SER A 141 -10.38 -2.40 -12.98
CA SER A 141 -10.87 -3.29 -14.03
C SER A 141 -12.05 -2.67 -14.76
N LYS A 142 -12.57 -3.35 -15.77
CA LYS A 142 -13.78 -2.90 -16.46
C LYS A 142 -14.99 -2.87 -15.52
N GLU A 143 -15.05 -3.82 -14.59
CA GLU A 143 -16.13 -4.01 -13.62
C GLU A 143 -15.97 -3.06 -12.43
N ASP A 144 -14.73 -2.77 -12.02
CA ASP A 144 -14.41 -1.84 -10.94
C ASP A 144 -13.50 -0.70 -11.44
N LYS A 145 -14.10 0.32 -12.01
CA LYS A 145 -13.40 1.51 -12.52
C LYS A 145 -12.78 2.35 -11.40
N ARG A 146 -13.30 2.24 -10.16
CA ARG A 146 -12.72 2.93 -9.01
C ARG A 146 -11.37 2.32 -8.65
N GLY A 147 -11.28 1.00 -8.75
CA GLY A 147 -10.09 0.23 -8.45
C GLY A 147 -9.66 0.27 -6.99
N ALA A 148 -8.53 -0.34 -6.71
CA ALA A 148 -7.94 -0.43 -5.37
C ALA A 148 -6.46 -0.03 -5.42
N SER A 149 -6.00 0.67 -4.39
CA SER A 149 -4.58 0.95 -4.18
C SER A 149 -3.94 -0.15 -3.34
N PRO A 150 -2.61 -0.32 -3.43
CA PRO A 150 -1.88 -1.23 -2.57
C PRO A 150 -2.10 -0.91 -1.08
N THR A 151 -2.12 -1.94 -0.27
CA THR A 151 -2.38 -1.86 1.17
C THR A 151 -1.36 -2.69 1.95
N SER A 152 -1.19 -2.40 3.24
CA SER A 152 -0.33 -3.21 4.12
C SER A 152 -0.98 -4.51 4.57
N TYR A 153 -2.25 -4.71 4.29
CA TYR A 153 -2.99 -5.88 4.79
C TYR A 153 -2.36 -7.23 4.41
N PRO A 154 -1.89 -7.49 3.17
CA PRO A 154 -1.27 -8.76 2.81
C PRO A 154 0.21 -8.88 3.17
N GLU A 155 0.85 -7.85 3.75
CA GLU A 155 2.31 -7.82 3.94
C GLU A 155 2.86 -8.99 4.78
N GLU A 156 2.13 -9.42 5.81
CA GLU A 156 2.55 -10.56 6.64
C GLU A 156 2.53 -11.88 5.84
N ALA A 157 1.51 -12.10 5.03
CA ALA A 157 1.43 -13.25 4.15
C ALA A 157 2.53 -13.20 3.07
N MET A 158 2.80 -12.01 2.52
CA MET A 158 3.87 -11.77 1.57
C MET A 158 5.24 -12.13 2.17
N LYS A 159 5.57 -11.63 3.35
CA LYS A 159 6.83 -11.94 4.05
C LYS A 159 6.99 -13.43 4.31
N LYS A 160 5.93 -14.12 4.74
CA LYS A 160 5.94 -15.57 4.97
C LYS A 160 6.20 -16.37 3.68
N ALA A 161 5.75 -15.82 2.54
CA ALA A 161 5.97 -16.42 1.23
C ALA A 161 7.31 -16.00 0.57
N GLY A 162 8.13 -15.18 1.24
CA GLY A 162 9.41 -14.71 0.71
C GLY A 162 9.32 -13.47 -0.18
N HIS A 163 8.15 -12.81 -0.26
CA HIS A 163 7.96 -11.57 -1.01
C HIS A 163 8.16 -10.37 -0.09
N THR A 164 9.28 -9.67 -0.25
CA THR A 164 9.61 -8.49 0.57
C THR A 164 8.72 -7.30 0.16
N PRO A 165 7.87 -6.75 1.05
CA PRO A 165 7.12 -5.56 0.74
C PRO A 165 8.04 -4.37 0.48
N ILE A 166 7.74 -3.57 -0.54
CA ILE A 166 8.39 -2.30 -0.78
C ILE A 166 7.64 -1.20 -0.02
N GLY A 167 8.35 -0.46 0.81
CA GLY A 167 7.79 0.69 1.51
C GLY A 167 7.74 1.93 0.62
N ASN A 168 7.72 3.10 1.26
CA ASN A 168 7.92 4.36 0.55
C ASN A 168 9.38 4.46 0.10
N VAL A 169 9.57 4.94 -1.12
CA VAL A 169 10.90 5.19 -1.71
C VAL A 169 11.06 6.69 -1.89
N LYS A 170 12.16 7.24 -1.39
CA LYS A 170 12.44 8.67 -1.40
C LYS A 170 13.63 8.98 -2.31
N SER A 171 13.70 10.22 -2.78
CA SER A 171 14.92 10.74 -3.42
C SER A 171 16.14 10.45 -2.54
N GLY A 172 17.19 9.91 -3.12
CA GLY A 172 18.41 9.51 -2.41
C GLY A 172 18.42 8.08 -1.84
N ASP A 173 17.30 7.37 -1.83
CA ASP A 173 17.28 5.95 -1.37
C ASP A 173 17.97 4.98 -2.35
N GLY A 174 18.23 5.43 -3.59
CA GLY A 174 18.72 4.58 -4.67
C GLY A 174 17.66 3.60 -5.18
N GLU A 175 18.10 2.65 -6.00
CA GLU A 175 17.22 1.62 -6.55
C GLU A 175 16.64 0.73 -5.45
N ARG A 176 15.34 0.49 -5.51
CA ARG A 176 14.61 -0.42 -4.64
C ARG A 176 13.78 -1.40 -5.45
N VAL A 177 13.82 -2.66 -5.06
CA VAL A 177 12.96 -3.71 -5.62
C VAL A 177 12.16 -4.36 -4.50
N GLY A 178 10.87 -4.57 -4.74
CA GLY A 178 10.01 -5.22 -3.77
C GLY A 178 8.58 -5.36 -4.27
N TRP A 179 7.67 -5.65 -3.37
CA TRP A 179 6.31 -6.04 -3.72
C TRP A 179 5.26 -5.10 -3.12
N TYR A 180 4.27 -4.77 -3.91
CA TYR A 180 3.00 -4.19 -3.46
C TYR A 180 1.91 -5.24 -3.46
N GLY A 181 1.08 -5.27 -2.41
CA GLY A 181 -0.10 -6.10 -2.34
C GLY A 181 -1.38 -5.28 -2.49
N VAL A 182 -2.25 -5.67 -3.43
CA VAL A 182 -3.53 -5.03 -3.73
C VAL A 182 -4.67 -6.01 -3.49
N ILE A 183 -5.73 -5.59 -2.79
CA ILE A 183 -6.96 -6.37 -2.65
C ILE A 183 -7.95 -5.87 -3.70
N ALA A 184 -8.07 -6.59 -4.79
CA ALA A 184 -8.87 -6.23 -5.97
C ALA A 184 -10.11 -7.12 -6.13
N GLY A 185 -10.97 -6.81 -7.09
CA GLY A 185 -12.10 -7.66 -7.46
C GLY A 185 -11.62 -8.99 -8.03
N LYS A 186 -12.27 -10.09 -7.66
CA LYS A 186 -11.96 -11.44 -8.17
C LYS A 186 -12.68 -11.67 -9.50
N ASN A 187 -12.17 -12.61 -10.30
CA ASN A 187 -12.75 -13.05 -11.56
C ASN A 187 -12.86 -11.95 -12.63
N VAL A 188 -11.91 -11.04 -12.66
CA VAL A 188 -11.77 -10.08 -13.76
C VAL A 188 -10.76 -10.62 -14.79
N ASP A 189 -11.02 -10.34 -16.06
CA ASP A 189 -10.15 -10.83 -17.16
C ASP A 189 -8.78 -10.16 -17.09
N SER A 190 -8.75 -8.83 -17.02
CA SER A 190 -7.52 -8.05 -16.96
C SER A 190 -7.65 -6.89 -15.98
N TYR A 191 -6.52 -6.38 -15.53
CA TYR A 191 -6.42 -5.16 -14.75
C TYR A 191 -5.75 -4.06 -15.54
N THR A 192 -6.11 -2.83 -15.21
CA THR A 192 -5.37 -1.63 -15.60
C THR A 192 -4.62 -1.12 -14.39
N LEU A 193 -3.30 -1.07 -14.47
CA LEU A 193 -2.44 -0.46 -13.45
C LEU A 193 -2.19 1.00 -13.83
N THR A 194 -2.51 1.90 -12.93
CA THR A 194 -2.27 3.34 -13.06
C THR A 194 -1.29 3.79 -12.00
N TYR A 195 -0.28 4.53 -12.41
CA TYR A 195 0.58 5.32 -11.53
C TYR A 195 0.19 6.79 -11.65
N THR A 196 0.07 7.47 -10.51
CA THR A 196 -0.32 8.88 -10.46
C THR A 196 0.57 9.62 -9.46
N ARG A 197 1.38 10.55 -9.94
CA ARG A 197 1.98 11.60 -9.11
C ARG A 197 1.09 12.83 -9.17
N GLN A 198 0.67 13.31 -8.02
CA GLN A 198 -0.15 14.51 -7.94
C GLN A 198 0.63 15.76 -8.37
N ALA A 199 -0.08 16.77 -8.84
CA ALA A 199 0.51 18.10 -9.02
C ALA A 199 1.09 18.61 -7.69
N ALA A 200 2.23 19.26 -7.76
CA ALA A 200 2.91 19.81 -6.60
C ALA A 200 3.44 21.20 -6.88
N GLU A 201 3.49 22.03 -5.85
CA GLU A 201 4.16 23.33 -5.88
C GLU A 201 5.46 23.22 -5.09
N ILE A 202 6.58 23.52 -5.74
CA ILE A 202 7.89 23.46 -5.12
C ILE A 202 8.36 24.89 -4.85
N LEU A 203 8.73 25.13 -3.59
CA LEU A 203 9.36 26.36 -3.17
C LEU A 203 10.83 26.31 -3.60
N MET A 204 11.23 27.22 -4.48
CA MET A 204 12.62 27.39 -4.86
C MET A 204 13.38 28.12 -3.74
N PRO A 205 14.71 27.97 -3.66
CA PRO A 205 15.52 28.63 -2.61
C PRO A 205 15.40 30.17 -2.58
N SER A 206 15.08 30.80 -3.71
CA SER A 206 14.67 32.20 -3.74
C SER A 206 13.19 32.28 -3.38
N ALA A 207 12.88 32.81 -2.21
CA ALA A 207 11.55 32.78 -1.55
C ALA A 207 10.37 33.36 -2.36
N SER A 208 10.59 33.90 -3.54
CA SER A 208 9.56 34.44 -4.45
C SER A 208 9.20 33.51 -5.59
N ASP A 209 10.01 32.50 -5.89
CA ASP A 209 9.82 31.68 -7.07
C ASP A 209 9.25 30.31 -6.69
N LYS A 210 8.02 30.08 -7.15
CA LYS A 210 7.34 28.81 -7.02
C LYS A 210 7.38 28.11 -8.39
N LYS A 211 7.77 26.85 -8.39
CA LYS A 211 7.65 26.00 -9.59
C LYS A 211 6.48 25.06 -9.41
N GLU A 212 5.52 25.14 -10.31
CA GLU A 212 4.46 24.14 -10.40
C GLU A 212 4.95 22.92 -11.18
N ILE A 213 4.77 21.75 -10.60
CA ILE A 213 4.97 20.48 -11.26
C ILE A 213 3.58 19.92 -11.61
N PRO A 214 3.26 19.72 -12.90
CA PRO A 214 1.96 19.22 -13.30
C PRO A 214 1.74 17.80 -12.81
N LYS A 215 0.48 17.37 -12.70
CA LYS A 215 0.13 15.98 -12.45
C LYS A 215 0.74 15.08 -13.54
N PHE A 216 1.33 13.98 -13.13
CA PHE A 216 1.73 12.90 -14.03
C PHE A 216 0.83 11.69 -13.81
N GLU A 217 0.30 11.12 -14.89
CA GLU A 217 -0.53 9.91 -14.81
C GLU A 217 -0.27 9.05 -16.06
N LYS A 218 -0.03 7.77 -15.82
CA LYS A 218 0.16 6.79 -16.90
C LYS A 218 -0.45 5.47 -16.51
N SER A 219 -1.03 4.76 -17.47
CA SER A 219 -1.72 3.49 -17.24
C SER A 219 -1.26 2.42 -18.22
N PHE A 220 -1.26 1.18 -17.76
CA PHE A 220 -0.98 -0.01 -18.56
C PHE A 220 -2.00 -1.09 -18.29
N GLU A 221 -2.42 -1.82 -19.32
CA GLU A 221 -3.20 -3.02 -19.17
C GLU A 221 -2.28 -4.19 -18.80
N LEU A 222 -2.63 -4.90 -17.73
CA LEU A 222 -1.90 -6.07 -17.27
C LEU A 222 -2.48 -7.34 -17.88
N PRO A 223 -1.67 -8.38 -18.12
CA PRO A 223 -2.13 -9.62 -18.72
C PRO A 223 -3.21 -10.30 -17.89
N ALA A 224 -4.09 -11.01 -18.58
CA ALA A 224 -5.10 -11.86 -17.96
C ALA A 224 -4.45 -12.94 -17.08
N ALA A 225 -5.18 -13.39 -16.05
CA ALA A 225 -4.71 -14.53 -15.26
C ALA A 225 -4.63 -15.77 -16.18
N PRO A 226 -3.56 -16.56 -16.07
CA PRO A 226 -3.56 -17.89 -16.68
C PRO A 226 -4.71 -18.68 -16.03
N ASN A 227 -5.70 -19.12 -16.82
CA ASN A 227 -6.89 -19.86 -16.40
C ASN A 227 -8.13 -19.06 -15.94
N SER A 228 -8.30 -17.83 -16.37
CA SER A 228 -9.56 -17.08 -16.19
C SER A 228 -10.64 -17.47 -17.23
N LYS A 229 -10.85 -18.79 -17.44
CA LYS A 229 -11.97 -19.31 -18.25
C LYS A 229 -12.79 -20.27 -17.44
#